data_890836ad7e57fb5933965cf90fd5eaf4
#
_entry.id   890836ad7e57fb5933965cf90fd5eaf4
#
_cell.length_a   1.000
_cell.length_b   1.000
_cell.length_c   1.000
_cell.angle_alpha   90.00
_cell.angle_beta   90.00
_cell.angle_gamma   90.00
#
_symmetry.space_group_name_H-M   'P 1'
#
loop_
_entity.id
_entity.type
_entity.pdbx_description
1 polymer ?
#
loop_
_entity_poly.entity_id
_entity_poly.type
_entity_poly.pdbx_seq_one_letter_code
_entity_poly.pdbx_strand_id
1 'polypeptide(L)'
;MTLKALYEHSNCDDCPIRHRAVCAHCEKDELEQLEEIKYYRSFEAGQTLIWSGDQMSFVGSVVSGIASLTQTMEDGRTQMVGLLLPSDFVGRPGREVAPYDVQATTDLVMCCFRKKPFEQLMATTPHIAHRLLQMTLDELDAAREWMLVLGRKTAREKIASLLSIIARRDASINKAGMAGPIVFDLPLTREAMADYLGLTLETVSRQISALKRDGVITLEGKRHVTIPDMGRLMEEAGDDTDGGFLV
;
A
#
# COMPACT_ATOMS: atom_id res chain seq x y z
N MET A 1 -1.97 3.11 24.65
CA MET A 1 -2.94 2.20 24.01
C MET A 1 -2.28 1.76 22.71
N THR A 2 -2.01 0.47 22.52
CA THR A 2 -1.35 -0.02 21.30
C THR A 2 -2.31 0.09 20.12
N LEU A 3 -1.80 0.40 18.91
CA LEU A 3 -2.60 0.45 17.66
C LEU A 3 -3.50 -0.79 17.49
N LYS A 4 -3.03 -1.97 17.89
CA LYS A 4 -3.79 -3.22 17.89
C LYS A 4 -5.06 -3.13 18.74
N ALA A 5 -4.97 -2.56 19.95
CA ALA A 5 -6.11 -2.44 20.85
C ALA A 5 -7.25 -1.55 20.32
N LEU A 6 -6.96 -0.64 19.39
CA LEU A 6 -7.98 0.20 18.73
C LEU A 6 -8.86 -0.61 17.76
N TYR A 7 -8.33 -1.70 17.21
CA TYR A 7 -9.02 -2.48 16.18
C TYR A 7 -9.54 -3.85 16.68
N GLU A 8 -9.02 -4.37 17.81
CA GLU A 8 -9.41 -5.69 18.34
C GLU A 8 -10.92 -5.84 18.65
N HIS A 9 -11.59 -4.72 18.85
CA HIS A 9 -13.04 -4.69 19.15
C HIS A 9 -13.85 -3.97 18.06
N SER A 10 -13.22 -3.61 16.91
CA SER A 10 -13.95 -2.94 15.83
C SER A 10 -14.82 -3.94 15.08
N ASN A 11 -16.10 -3.60 14.94
CA ASN A 11 -17.04 -4.27 14.06
C ASN A 11 -16.57 -4.10 12.60
N CYS A 12 -16.85 -5.07 11.74
CA CYS A 12 -16.56 -4.97 10.32
C CYS A 12 -17.29 -3.81 9.63
N ASP A 13 -18.45 -3.40 10.14
CA ASP A 13 -19.21 -2.26 9.63
C ASP A 13 -18.49 -0.92 9.84
N ASP A 14 -17.76 -0.77 10.95
CA ASP A 14 -17.03 0.46 11.31
C ASP A 14 -15.56 0.44 10.85
N CYS A 15 -15.15 -0.59 10.11
CA CYS A 15 -13.76 -0.76 9.69
C CYS A 15 -13.35 0.34 8.69
N PRO A 16 -12.23 1.08 8.94
CA PRO A 16 -11.83 2.21 8.10
C PRO A 16 -11.54 1.82 6.66
N ILE A 17 -11.10 0.58 6.43
CA ILE A 17 -10.78 0.07 5.08
C ILE A 17 -11.96 -0.67 4.42
N ARG A 18 -13.12 -0.78 5.08
CA ARG A 18 -14.27 -1.56 4.64
C ARG A 18 -14.67 -1.30 3.19
N HIS A 19 -14.62 -0.04 2.78
CA HIS A 19 -15.07 0.40 1.46
C HIS A 19 -14.12 0.00 0.31
N ARG A 20 -12.91 -0.47 0.60
CA ARG A 20 -11.89 -0.81 -0.41
C ARG A 20 -11.29 -2.22 -0.25
N ALA A 21 -11.31 -2.79 0.94
CA ALA A 21 -10.73 -4.09 1.25
C ALA A 21 -11.46 -5.25 0.54
N VAL A 22 -10.95 -6.45 0.72
CA VAL A 22 -11.51 -7.68 0.13
C VAL A 22 -12.98 -7.92 0.51
N CYS A 23 -13.42 -7.38 1.65
CA CYS A 23 -14.80 -7.43 2.13
C CYS A 23 -15.70 -6.30 1.60
N ALA A 24 -15.23 -5.43 0.70
CA ALA A 24 -15.94 -4.21 0.30
C ALA A 24 -17.38 -4.45 -0.21
N HIS A 25 -17.61 -5.54 -0.93
CA HIS A 25 -18.89 -5.84 -1.54
C HIS A 25 -19.66 -6.96 -0.83
N CYS A 26 -19.19 -7.39 0.35
CA CYS A 26 -19.88 -8.42 1.14
C CYS A 26 -21.20 -7.91 1.69
N GLU A 27 -22.21 -8.74 1.64
CA GLU A 27 -23.48 -8.55 2.32
C GLU A 27 -23.33 -8.82 3.83
N LYS A 28 -24.37 -8.55 4.61
CA LYS A 28 -24.28 -8.57 6.07
C LYS A 28 -23.93 -9.96 6.62
N ASP A 29 -24.58 -11.00 6.12
CA ASP A 29 -24.33 -12.41 6.50
C ASP A 29 -22.92 -12.88 6.09
N GLU A 30 -22.43 -12.44 4.95
CA GLU A 30 -21.06 -12.70 4.48
C GLU A 30 -20.02 -12.01 5.37
N LEU A 31 -20.32 -10.77 5.83
CA LEU A 31 -19.49 -10.06 6.78
C LEU A 31 -19.43 -10.74 8.14
N GLU A 32 -20.55 -11.24 8.64
CA GLU A 32 -20.61 -11.99 9.89
C GLU A 32 -19.71 -13.24 9.81
N GLN A 33 -19.71 -13.96 8.70
CA GLN A 33 -18.83 -15.11 8.48
C GLN A 33 -17.34 -14.70 8.42
N LEU A 34 -17.00 -13.58 7.77
CA LEU A 34 -15.63 -13.05 7.79
C LEU A 34 -15.21 -12.62 9.21
N GLU A 35 -16.15 -12.06 9.97
CA GLU A 35 -15.90 -11.61 11.34
C GLU A 35 -15.55 -12.77 12.27
N GLU A 36 -16.16 -13.95 12.10
CA GLU A 36 -15.85 -15.14 12.87
C GLU A 36 -14.44 -15.68 12.64
N ILE A 37 -13.89 -15.50 11.44
CA ILE A 37 -12.57 -16.03 11.08
C ILE A 37 -11.45 -14.97 11.10
N LYS A 38 -11.80 -13.68 11.31
CA LYS A 38 -10.83 -12.60 11.36
C LYS A 38 -10.07 -12.56 12.68
N TYR A 39 -8.86 -12.06 12.62
CA TYR A 39 -8.06 -11.65 13.79
C TYR A 39 -7.10 -10.53 13.38
N TYR A 40 -6.67 -9.74 14.34
CA TYR A 40 -5.74 -8.64 14.08
C TYR A 40 -4.33 -9.00 14.48
N ARG A 41 -3.37 -8.58 13.66
CA ARG A 41 -1.93 -8.63 13.97
C ARG A 41 -1.33 -7.24 13.84
N SER A 42 -0.44 -6.91 14.76
CA SER A 42 0.39 -5.71 14.66
C SER A 42 1.85 -6.09 14.54
N PHE A 43 2.59 -5.26 13.80
CA PHE A 43 4.02 -5.40 13.55
C PHE A 43 4.67 -4.04 13.75
N GLU A 44 5.84 -4.04 14.35
CA GLU A 44 6.65 -2.83 14.47
C GLU A 44 7.37 -2.54 13.15
N ALA A 45 7.69 -1.27 12.91
CA ALA A 45 8.49 -0.87 11.76
C ALA A 45 9.80 -1.67 11.67
N GLY A 46 10.10 -2.23 10.49
CA GLY A 46 11.25 -3.10 10.25
C GLY A 46 11.00 -4.58 10.51
N GLN A 47 9.88 -4.96 11.10
CA GLN A 47 9.57 -6.37 11.35
C GLN A 47 9.13 -7.08 10.08
N THR A 48 9.66 -8.30 9.83
CA THR A 48 9.22 -9.15 8.72
C THR A 48 7.98 -9.93 9.11
N LEU A 49 6.96 -9.87 8.25
CA LEU A 49 5.68 -10.54 8.39
C LEU A 49 5.72 -11.96 7.81
N ILE A 50 6.38 -12.07 6.65
CA ILE A 50 6.44 -13.27 5.83
C ILE A 50 7.81 -13.28 5.15
N TRP A 51 8.52 -14.40 5.19
CA TRP A 51 9.72 -14.61 4.42
C TRP A 51 9.41 -15.31 3.09
N SER A 52 10.11 -14.93 2.04
CA SER A 52 10.07 -15.66 0.77
C SER A 52 10.46 -17.12 0.99
N GLY A 53 9.66 -18.04 0.44
CA GLY A 53 9.84 -19.47 0.66
C GLY A 53 9.07 -20.05 1.85
N ASP A 54 8.57 -19.22 2.77
CA ASP A 54 7.78 -19.70 3.90
C ASP A 54 6.39 -20.19 3.47
N GLN A 55 5.85 -21.13 4.23
CA GLN A 55 4.47 -21.57 4.07
C GLN A 55 3.50 -20.49 4.55
N MET A 56 2.60 -20.09 3.68
CA MET A 56 1.57 -19.09 3.99
C MET A 56 0.44 -19.69 4.81
N SER A 57 0.38 -19.34 6.09
CA SER A 57 -0.65 -19.77 7.02
C SER A 57 -1.86 -18.83 7.11
N PHE A 58 -1.70 -17.59 6.64
CA PHE A 58 -2.73 -16.55 6.69
C PHE A 58 -2.73 -15.72 5.40
N VAL A 59 -3.83 -15.03 5.19
CA VAL A 59 -4.01 -13.93 4.25
C VAL A 59 -4.65 -12.76 4.99
N GLY A 60 -4.64 -11.55 4.44
CA GLY A 60 -5.26 -10.43 5.12
C GLY A 60 -5.15 -9.11 4.37
N SER A 61 -5.73 -8.06 4.93
CA SER A 61 -5.62 -6.70 4.42
C SER A 61 -4.89 -5.79 5.40
N VAL A 62 -4.11 -4.87 4.88
CA VAL A 62 -3.49 -3.80 5.66
C VAL A 62 -4.60 -2.88 6.16
N VAL A 63 -4.68 -2.64 7.47
CA VAL A 63 -5.64 -1.72 8.09
C VAL A 63 -5.03 -0.34 8.28
N SER A 64 -3.81 -0.30 8.81
CA SER A 64 -3.04 0.93 8.97
C SER A 64 -1.56 0.63 8.85
N GLY A 65 -0.78 1.63 8.52
CA GLY A 65 0.65 1.49 8.21
C GLY A 65 0.89 1.01 6.79
N ILE A 66 2.14 0.69 6.49
CA ILE A 66 2.60 0.29 5.16
C ILE A 66 3.58 -0.87 5.28
N ALA A 67 3.47 -1.83 4.37
CA ALA A 67 4.46 -2.88 4.20
C ALA A 67 5.09 -2.82 2.81
N SER A 68 6.27 -3.38 2.67
CA SER A 68 6.98 -3.54 1.40
C SER A 68 7.02 -5.00 1.00
N LEU A 69 6.96 -5.23 -0.31
CA LEU A 69 7.29 -6.50 -0.94
C LEU A 69 8.71 -6.41 -1.48
N THR A 70 9.58 -7.31 -1.07
CA THR A 70 10.98 -7.32 -1.49
C THR A 70 11.34 -8.66 -2.09
N GLN A 71 12.11 -8.63 -3.16
CA GLN A 71 12.73 -9.81 -3.77
C GLN A 71 14.24 -9.72 -3.64
N THR A 72 14.85 -10.78 -3.12
CA THR A 72 16.30 -10.91 -3.01
C THR A 72 16.78 -11.90 -4.06
N MET A 73 17.82 -11.52 -4.82
CA MET A 73 18.48 -12.37 -5.80
C MET A 73 19.52 -13.27 -5.10
N GLU A 74 19.95 -14.34 -5.76
CA GLU A 74 20.96 -15.27 -5.21
C GLU A 74 22.30 -14.59 -4.86
N ASP A 75 22.64 -13.51 -5.55
CA ASP A 75 23.85 -12.70 -5.29
C ASP A 75 23.69 -11.67 -4.15
N GLY A 76 22.53 -11.66 -3.47
CA GLY A 76 22.22 -10.78 -2.34
C GLY A 76 21.68 -9.41 -2.73
N ARG A 77 21.58 -9.06 -4.04
CA ARG A 77 20.89 -7.82 -4.45
C ARG A 77 19.41 -7.92 -4.15
N THR A 78 18.85 -6.86 -3.60
CA THR A 78 17.44 -6.76 -3.26
C THR A 78 16.75 -5.69 -4.11
N GLN A 79 15.48 -5.92 -4.42
CA GLN A 79 14.60 -4.94 -5.04
C GLN A 79 13.27 -4.89 -4.31
N MET A 80 12.85 -3.72 -3.89
CA MET A 80 11.48 -3.51 -3.46
C MET A 80 10.58 -3.51 -4.71
N VAL A 81 9.71 -4.52 -4.80
CA VAL A 81 8.86 -4.77 -5.98
C VAL A 81 7.41 -4.31 -5.78
N GLY A 82 7.04 -3.91 -4.56
CA GLY A 82 5.71 -3.39 -4.27
C GLY A 82 5.62 -2.73 -2.91
N LEU A 83 4.60 -1.88 -2.77
CA LEU A 83 4.17 -1.27 -1.52
C LEU A 83 2.74 -1.69 -1.26
N LEU A 84 2.48 -2.14 -0.04
CA LEU A 84 1.16 -2.51 0.45
C LEU A 84 0.67 -1.39 1.36
N LEU A 85 -0.31 -0.67 0.88
CA LEU A 85 -0.97 0.46 1.53
C LEU A 85 -2.26 -0.01 2.24
N PRO A 86 -2.87 0.79 3.11
CA PRO A 86 -4.16 0.43 3.71
C PRO A 86 -5.20 0.06 2.65
N SER A 87 -5.95 -1.00 2.90
CA SER A 87 -6.87 -1.77 2.06
C SER A 87 -6.22 -2.83 1.17
N ASP A 88 -4.92 -2.78 0.89
CA ASP A 88 -4.27 -3.77 0.03
C ASP A 88 -4.26 -5.15 0.68
N PHE A 89 -4.34 -6.17 -0.17
CA PHE A 89 -4.43 -7.56 0.27
C PHE A 89 -3.05 -8.22 0.31
N VAL A 90 -2.76 -8.88 1.40
CA VAL A 90 -1.51 -9.62 1.64
C VAL A 90 -1.78 -11.09 1.55
N GLY A 91 -0.98 -11.77 0.76
CA GLY A 91 -1.10 -13.20 0.58
C GLY A 91 -1.79 -13.58 -0.73
N ARG A 92 -1.74 -14.87 -1.04
CA ARG A 92 -2.32 -15.41 -2.27
C ARG A 92 -3.07 -16.70 -1.97
N PRO A 93 -4.41 -16.68 -1.97
CA PRO A 93 -5.20 -17.89 -1.90
C PRO A 93 -4.80 -18.87 -3.01
N GLY A 94 -4.79 -20.16 -2.72
CA GLY A 94 -4.39 -21.21 -3.66
C GLY A 94 -2.88 -21.41 -3.82
N ARG A 95 -2.02 -20.55 -3.24
CA ARG A 95 -0.57 -20.71 -3.26
C ARG A 95 -0.06 -21.04 -1.86
N GLU A 96 0.78 -22.08 -1.74
CA GLU A 96 1.27 -22.53 -0.43
C GLU A 96 2.47 -21.73 0.06
N VAL A 97 3.35 -21.32 -0.84
CA VAL A 97 4.64 -20.71 -0.53
C VAL A 97 4.63 -19.22 -0.90
N ALA A 98 5.14 -18.38 -0.02
CA ALA A 98 5.28 -16.95 -0.26
C ALA A 98 6.33 -16.66 -1.34
N PRO A 99 6.02 -15.83 -2.35
CA PRO A 99 6.98 -15.50 -3.41
C PRO A 99 7.90 -14.34 -3.08
N TYR A 100 7.59 -13.56 -2.04
CA TYR A 100 8.29 -12.32 -1.65
C TYR A 100 8.45 -12.27 -0.15
N ASP A 101 9.49 -11.57 0.30
CA ASP A 101 9.55 -11.07 1.68
C ASP A 101 8.52 -9.95 1.85
N VAL A 102 7.79 -9.98 2.96
CA VAL A 102 6.87 -8.90 3.34
C VAL A 102 7.36 -8.29 4.64
N GLN A 103 7.70 -7.00 4.62
CA GLN A 103 8.24 -6.29 5.78
C GLN A 103 7.40 -5.07 6.11
N ALA A 104 7.14 -4.83 7.38
CA ALA A 104 6.52 -3.60 7.86
C ALA A 104 7.47 -2.41 7.67
N THR A 105 7.10 -1.46 6.82
CA THR A 105 7.89 -0.24 6.61
C THR A 105 7.61 0.81 7.68
N THR A 106 6.39 0.80 8.21
CA THR A 106 5.95 1.57 9.37
C THR A 106 5.34 0.62 10.39
N ASP A 107 4.99 1.10 11.58
CA ASP A 107 4.10 0.35 12.44
C ASP A 107 2.83 -0.03 11.66
N LEU A 108 2.49 -1.30 11.69
CA LEU A 108 1.50 -1.90 10.81
C LEU A 108 0.43 -2.65 11.60
N VAL A 109 -0.82 -2.48 11.21
CA VAL A 109 -1.93 -3.32 11.68
C VAL A 109 -2.58 -3.98 10.49
N MET A 110 -2.82 -5.28 10.62
CA MET A 110 -3.48 -6.10 9.59
C MET A 110 -4.73 -6.76 10.15
N CYS A 111 -5.79 -6.78 9.33
CA CYS A 111 -6.92 -7.69 9.47
C CYS A 111 -6.56 -8.99 8.75
N CYS A 112 -6.32 -10.04 9.52
CA CYS A 112 -5.85 -11.34 9.04
C CYS A 112 -6.96 -12.39 9.09
N PHE A 113 -6.87 -13.34 8.17
CA PHE A 113 -7.72 -14.53 8.12
C PHE A 113 -6.83 -15.77 8.06
N ARG A 114 -7.19 -16.84 8.76
CA ARG A 114 -6.53 -18.13 8.55
C ARG A 114 -6.77 -18.58 7.11
N LYS A 115 -5.72 -18.99 6.40
CA LYS A 115 -5.77 -19.25 4.96
C LYS A 115 -6.85 -20.25 4.57
N LYS A 116 -6.89 -21.45 5.18
CA LYS A 116 -7.87 -22.49 4.83
C LYS A 116 -9.33 -22.05 5.03
N PRO A 117 -9.75 -21.51 6.20
CA PRO A 117 -11.10 -20.99 6.37
C PRO A 117 -11.45 -19.88 5.37
N PHE A 118 -10.51 -18.99 5.06
CA PHE A 118 -10.73 -17.94 4.06
C PHE A 118 -10.95 -18.51 2.66
N GLU A 119 -10.15 -19.49 2.25
CA GLU A 119 -10.29 -20.17 0.96
C GLU A 119 -11.63 -20.91 0.84
N GLN A 120 -12.09 -21.53 1.91
CA GLN A 120 -13.41 -22.17 1.97
C GLN A 120 -14.52 -21.13 1.82
N LEU A 121 -14.46 -20.05 2.57
CA LEU A 121 -15.44 -18.96 2.49
C LEU A 121 -15.44 -18.31 1.09
N MET A 122 -14.29 -18.06 0.52
CA MET A 122 -14.16 -17.50 -0.83
C MET A 122 -14.82 -18.42 -1.90
N ALA A 123 -14.78 -19.74 -1.72
CA ALA A 123 -15.41 -20.70 -2.63
C ALA A 123 -16.94 -20.67 -2.57
N THR A 124 -17.53 -20.25 -1.46
CA THR A 124 -18.98 -20.17 -1.24
C THR A 124 -19.55 -18.76 -1.31
N THR A 125 -18.68 -17.73 -1.29
CA THR A 125 -19.05 -16.31 -1.27
C THR A 125 -18.53 -15.60 -2.52
N PRO A 126 -19.34 -15.52 -3.59
CA PRO A 126 -18.92 -14.93 -4.87
C PRO A 126 -18.42 -13.49 -4.76
N HIS A 127 -18.98 -12.69 -3.86
CA HIS A 127 -18.58 -11.29 -3.68
C HIS A 127 -17.10 -11.16 -3.24
N ILE A 128 -16.62 -12.05 -2.35
CA ILE A 128 -15.23 -12.08 -1.91
C ILE A 128 -14.29 -12.43 -3.09
N ALA A 129 -14.64 -13.49 -3.83
CA ALA A 129 -13.85 -13.93 -4.99
C ALA A 129 -13.82 -12.87 -6.10
N HIS A 130 -14.96 -12.25 -6.39
CA HIS A 130 -15.07 -11.19 -7.38
C HIS A 130 -14.25 -9.96 -6.97
N ARG A 131 -14.37 -9.54 -5.70
CA ARG A 131 -13.60 -8.39 -5.19
C ARG A 131 -12.09 -8.67 -5.22
N LEU A 132 -11.66 -9.86 -4.83
CA LEU A 132 -10.26 -10.23 -4.90
C LEU A 132 -9.74 -10.24 -6.35
N LEU A 133 -10.54 -10.70 -7.30
CA LEU A 133 -10.20 -10.62 -8.72
C LEU A 133 -10.05 -9.17 -9.18
N GLN A 134 -10.98 -8.27 -8.84
CA GLN A 134 -10.87 -6.85 -9.15
C GLN A 134 -9.58 -6.26 -8.58
N MET A 135 -9.31 -6.47 -7.28
CA MET A 135 -8.07 -5.98 -6.64
C MET A 135 -6.81 -6.52 -7.34
N THR A 136 -6.83 -7.77 -7.80
CA THR A 136 -5.68 -8.36 -8.52
C THR A 136 -5.49 -7.73 -9.91
N LEU A 137 -6.57 -7.41 -10.62
CA LEU A 137 -6.49 -6.72 -11.91
C LEU A 137 -6.02 -5.27 -11.73
N ASP A 138 -6.53 -4.55 -10.72
CA ASP A 138 -6.08 -3.21 -10.37
C ASP A 138 -4.58 -3.21 -10.04
N GLU A 139 -4.11 -4.18 -9.26
CA GLU A 139 -2.70 -4.34 -8.93
C GLU A 139 -1.84 -4.66 -10.17
N LEU A 140 -2.35 -5.47 -11.09
CA LEU A 140 -1.65 -5.77 -12.35
C LEU A 140 -1.50 -4.52 -13.21
N ASP A 141 -2.53 -3.67 -13.30
CA ASP A 141 -2.46 -2.43 -14.06
C ASP A 141 -1.50 -1.44 -13.38
N ALA A 142 -1.56 -1.30 -12.05
CA ALA A 142 -0.61 -0.50 -11.28
C ALA A 142 0.84 -0.98 -11.46
N ALA A 143 1.08 -2.30 -11.49
CA ALA A 143 2.41 -2.87 -11.73
C ALA A 143 2.94 -2.53 -13.13
N ARG A 144 2.09 -2.58 -14.17
CA ARG A 144 2.45 -2.19 -15.55
C ARG A 144 2.83 -0.72 -15.63
N GLU A 145 2.07 0.15 -15.00
CA GLU A 145 2.38 1.57 -14.94
C GLU A 145 3.68 1.82 -14.15
N TRP A 146 3.89 1.07 -13.07
CA TRP A 146 5.13 1.17 -12.30
C TRP A 146 6.35 0.76 -13.14
N MET A 147 6.22 -0.21 -14.05
CA MET A 147 7.27 -0.54 -15.02
C MET A 147 7.60 0.67 -15.91
N LEU A 148 6.59 1.45 -16.35
CA LEU A 148 6.80 2.68 -17.11
C LEU A 148 7.54 3.73 -16.26
N VAL A 149 7.11 3.93 -15.01
CA VAL A 149 7.75 4.84 -14.07
C VAL A 149 9.23 4.50 -13.91
N LEU A 150 9.54 3.23 -13.61
CA LEU A 150 10.93 2.81 -13.40
C LEU A 150 11.77 2.87 -14.68
N GLY A 151 11.19 2.55 -15.84
CA GLY A 151 11.92 2.41 -17.10
C GLY A 151 12.08 3.69 -17.91
N ARG A 152 11.20 4.69 -17.74
CA ARG A 152 11.13 5.86 -18.63
C ARG A 152 11.16 7.21 -17.92
N LYS A 153 10.64 7.29 -16.68
CA LYS A 153 10.58 8.57 -15.97
C LYS A 153 11.96 9.00 -15.43
N THR A 154 12.19 10.29 -15.43
CA THR A 154 13.36 10.91 -14.77
C THR A 154 13.27 10.75 -13.24
N ALA A 155 14.36 10.99 -12.53
CA ALA A 155 14.37 10.89 -11.07
C ALA A 155 13.34 11.85 -10.40
N ARG A 156 13.09 13.01 -10.99
CA ARG A 156 12.10 13.99 -10.51
C ARG A 156 10.68 13.45 -10.69
N GLU A 157 10.36 13.00 -11.90
CA GLU A 157 9.07 12.41 -12.24
C GLU A 157 8.77 11.17 -11.40
N LYS A 158 9.75 10.29 -11.18
CA LYS A 158 9.62 9.11 -10.30
C LYS A 158 9.19 9.48 -8.89
N ILE A 159 9.84 10.48 -8.29
CA ILE A 159 9.53 10.93 -6.94
C ILE A 159 8.15 11.61 -6.89
N ALA A 160 7.83 12.45 -7.87
CA ALA A 160 6.52 13.07 -7.97
C ALA A 160 5.40 12.01 -8.13
N SER A 161 5.60 10.98 -8.97
CA SER A 161 4.67 9.85 -9.12
C SER A 161 4.46 9.10 -7.80
N LEU A 162 5.54 8.80 -7.06
CA LEU A 162 5.42 8.13 -5.76
C LEU A 162 4.64 8.98 -4.75
N LEU A 163 4.92 10.29 -4.67
CA LEU A 163 4.19 11.19 -3.77
C LEU A 163 2.71 11.30 -4.15
N SER A 164 2.39 11.33 -5.46
CA SER A 164 1.03 11.32 -5.98
C SER A 164 0.25 10.07 -5.54
N ILE A 165 0.86 8.89 -5.66
CA ILE A 165 0.24 7.61 -5.25
C ILE A 165 -0.09 7.63 -3.77
N ILE A 166 0.88 7.99 -2.93
CA ILE A 166 0.71 8.03 -1.48
C ILE A 166 -0.40 9.03 -1.10
N ALA A 167 -0.37 10.23 -1.68
CA ALA A 167 -1.36 11.28 -1.41
C ALA A 167 -2.79 10.86 -1.80
N ARG A 168 -2.95 10.27 -2.99
CA ARG A 168 -4.27 9.78 -3.45
C ARG A 168 -4.81 8.67 -2.56
N ARG A 169 -3.94 7.74 -2.15
CA ARG A 169 -4.34 6.65 -1.27
C ARG A 169 -4.75 7.16 0.10
N ASP A 170 -3.98 8.07 0.69
CA ASP A 170 -4.29 8.68 1.98
C ASP A 170 -5.62 9.44 1.93
N ALA A 171 -5.83 10.29 0.92
CA ALA A 171 -7.07 11.02 0.71
C ALA A 171 -8.29 10.08 0.56
N SER A 172 -8.12 8.96 -0.17
CA SER A 172 -9.19 7.97 -0.38
C SER A 172 -9.58 7.26 0.91
N ILE A 173 -8.62 6.92 1.78
CA ILE A 173 -8.88 6.24 3.05
C ILE A 173 -9.55 7.18 4.03
N ASN A 174 -9.06 8.41 4.13
CA ASN A 174 -9.59 9.43 5.01
C ASN A 174 -10.91 10.04 4.50
N LYS A 175 -11.42 9.58 3.34
CA LYS A 175 -12.59 10.15 2.64
C LYS A 175 -12.47 11.66 2.45
N ALA A 176 -11.24 12.15 2.38
CA ALA A 176 -10.94 13.54 2.10
C ALA A 176 -11.07 13.78 0.59
N GLY A 177 -11.68 14.89 0.22
CA GLY A 177 -11.72 15.30 -1.19
C GLY A 177 -10.32 15.65 -1.69
N MET A 178 -10.11 15.53 -3.01
CA MET A 178 -8.87 15.97 -3.67
C MET A 178 -8.83 17.50 -3.92
N ALA A 179 -9.84 18.22 -3.47
CA ALA A 179 -9.91 19.68 -3.61
C ALA A 179 -9.19 20.36 -2.43
N GLY A 180 -8.09 21.03 -2.72
CA GLY A 180 -7.28 21.73 -1.73
C GLY A 180 -5.98 21.02 -1.35
N PRO A 181 -5.23 21.58 -0.38
CA PRO A 181 -3.96 21.00 0.04
C PRO A 181 -4.14 19.60 0.67
N ILE A 182 -3.31 18.66 0.27
CA ILE A 182 -3.26 17.31 0.83
C ILE A 182 -2.07 17.23 1.78
N VAL A 183 -2.33 16.75 3.01
CA VAL A 183 -1.31 16.64 4.06
C VAL A 183 -1.22 15.18 4.50
N PHE A 184 -0.02 14.64 4.50
CA PHE A 184 0.24 13.27 4.96
C PHE A 184 1.66 13.12 5.50
N ASP A 185 1.87 12.11 6.31
CA ASP A 185 3.20 11.72 6.74
C ASP A 185 3.81 10.73 5.74
N LEU A 186 4.99 11.09 5.19
CA LEU A 186 5.70 10.25 4.24
C LEU A 186 6.11 8.93 4.94
N PRO A 187 5.55 7.80 4.51
CA PRO A 187 5.74 6.53 5.22
C PRO A 187 7.11 5.90 4.96
N LEU A 188 7.77 6.33 3.89
CA LEU A 188 9.05 5.79 3.46
C LEU A 188 10.21 6.67 3.93
N THR A 189 11.30 6.04 4.35
CA THR A 189 12.59 6.72 4.49
C THR A 189 13.16 7.07 3.11
N ARG A 190 14.14 7.98 3.05
CA ARG A 190 14.81 8.32 1.79
C ARG A 190 15.51 7.11 1.16
N GLU A 191 16.01 6.23 1.99
CA GLU A 191 16.65 4.98 1.59
C GLU A 191 15.62 4.03 0.98
N ALA A 192 14.49 3.78 1.66
CA ALA A 192 13.41 2.97 1.12
C ALA A 192 12.83 3.53 -0.20
N MET A 193 12.75 4.87 -0.32
CA MET A 193 12.38 5.50 -1.60
C MET A 193 13.43 5.24 -2.69
N ALA A 194 14.72 5.28 -2.34
CA ALA A 194 15.79 4.99 -3.29
C ALA A 194 15.70 3.56 -3.80
N ASP A 195 15.53 2.60 -2.89
CA ASP A 195 15.38 1.18 -3.21
C ASP A 195 14.14 0.91 -4.08
N TYR A 196 13.01 1.58 -3.78
CA TYR A 196 11.77 1.40 -4.53
C TYR A 196 11.80 2.03 -5.92
N LEU A 197 12.49 3.18 -6.08
CA LEU A 197 12.56 3.94 -7.33
C LEU A 197 13.77 3.58 -8.21
N GLY A 198 14.66 2.72 -7.72
CA GLY A 198 15.94 2.41 -8.38
C GLY A 198 16.82 3.66 -8.51
N LEU A 199 16.92 4.44 -7.44
CA LEU A 199 17.70 5.69 -7.35
C LEU A 199 18.75 5.58 -6.24
N THR A 200 19.67 6.55 -6.17
CA THR A 200 20.55 6.69 -4.99
C THR A 200 19.88 7.58 -3.93
N LEU A 201 20.26 7.40 -2.67
CA LEU A 201 19.81 8.21 -1.53
C LEU A 201 20.04 9.71 -1.79
N GLU A 202 21.20 10.05 -2.34
CA GLU A 202 21.56 11.44 -2.68
C GLU A 202 20.64 12.01 -3.76
N THR A 203 20.29 11.21 -4.76
CA THR A 203 19.36 11.62 -5.83
C THR A 203 17.97 11.87 -5.26
N VAL A 204 17.44 10.97 -4.42
CA VAL A 204 16.16 11.17 -3.74
C VAL A 204 16.18 12.45 -2.91
N SER A 205 17.19 12.63 -2.07
CA SER A 205 17.31 13.81 -1.19
C SER A 205 17.39 15.12 -1.99
N ARG A 206 18.15 15.13 -3.10
CA ARG A 206 18.29 16.28 -4.00
C ARG A 206 16.97 16.63 -4.68
N GLN A 207 16.24 15.64 -5.20
CA GLN A 207 14.99 15.89 -5.91
C GLN A 207 13.86 16.33 -4.99
N ILE A 208 13.76 15.78 -3.78
CA ILE A 208 12.79 16.26 -2.80
C ILE A 208 13.08 17.69 -2.36
N SER A 209 14.36 18.03 -2.18
CA SER A 209 14.76 19.42 -1.90
C SER A 209 14.44 20.37 -3.07
N ALA A 210 14.56 19.89 -4.30
CA ALA A 210 14.18 20.64 -5.49
C ALA A 210 12.66 20.87 -5.54
N LEU A 211 11.83 19.84 -5.38
CA LEU A 211 10.36 19.96 -5.33
C LEU A 211 9.90 20.92 -4.23
N LYS A 212 10.56 20.90 -3.06
CA LYS A 212 10.30 21.84 -1.96
C LYS A 212 10.68 23.28 -2.35
N ARG A 213 11.86 23.50 -2.90
CA ARG A 213 12.32 24.82 -3.34
C ARG A 213 11.42 25.43 -4.40
N ASP A 214 10.94 24.59 -5.33
CA ASP A 214 10.08 25.00 -6.44
C ASP A 214 8.61 25.16 -6.00
N GLY A 215 8.30 24.93 -4.72
CA GLY A 215 6.97 25.11 -4.12
C GLY A 215 5.92 24.08 -4.58
N VAL A 216 6.37 22.94 -5.12
CA VAL A 216 5.48 21.81 -5.50
C VAL A 216 5.00 21.08 -4.26
N ILE A 217 5.87 20.95 -3.27
CA ILE A 217 5.56 20.39 -1.95
C ILE A 217 6.09 21.32 -0.85
N THR A 218 5.52 21.24 0.34
CA THR A 218 6.19 21.68 1.56
C THR A 218 6.56 20.49 2.43
N LEU A 219 7.61 20.63 3.22
CA LEU A 219 8.10 19.56 4.08
C LEU A 219 8.44 20.16 5.43
N GLU A 220 7.75 19.68 6.46
CA GLU A 220 8.05 19.97 7.86
C GLU A 220 8.75 18.76 8.50
N GLY A 221 9.91 19.01 9.12
CA GLY A 221 10.77 17.92 9.59
C GLY A 221 11.24 17.03 8.44
N LYS A 222 11.19 15.71 8.63
CA LYS A 222 11.66 14.73 7.64
C LYS A 222 10.53 14.01 6.88
N ARG A 223 9.31 14.04 7.40
CA ARG A 223 8.20 13.18 6.94
C ARG A 223 6.90 13.92 6.67
N HIS A 224 6.61 15.04 7.33
CA HIS A 224 5.33 15.74 7.17
C HIS A 224 5.32 16.51 5.86
N VAL A 225 4.58 15.99 4.88
CA VAL A 225 4.48 16.53 3.52
C VAL A 225 3.14 17.18 3.33
N THR A 226 3.13 18.40 2.79
CA THR A 226 1.94 19.04 2.26
C THR A 226 2.11 19.23 0.75
N ILE A 227 1.12 18.83 -0.01
CA ILE A 227 0.97 19.09 -1.44
C ILE A 227 -0.07 20.21 -1.58
N PRO A 228 0.35 21.45 -1.89
CA PRO A 228 -0.57 22.57 -2.03
C PRO A 228 -1.53 22.41 -3.21
N ASP A 229 -1.03 21.85 -4.30
CA ASP A 229 -1.76 21.64 -5.56
C ASP A 229 -1.40 20.28 -6.16
N MET A 230 -2.37 19.38 -6.19
CA MET A 230 -2.19 18.04 -6.72
C MET A 230 -2.00 18.03 -8.25
N GLY A 231 -2.65 18.96 -8.97
CA GLY A 231 -2.48 19.11 -10.41
C GLY A 231 -1.03 19.42 -10.78
N ARG A 232 -0.42 20.37 -10.05
CA ARG A 232 0.99 20.70 -10.23
C ARG A 232 1.93 19.54 -9.92
N LEU A 233 1.63 18.73 -8.90
CA LEU A 233 2.42 17.52 -8.60
C LEU A 233 2.30 16.49 -9.73
N MET A 234 1.13 16.34 -10.33
CA MET A 234 0.90 15.44 -11.46
C MET A 234 1.65 15.90 -12.72
N GLU A 235 1.67 17.20 -13.01
CA GLU A 235 2.50 17.76 -14.08
C GLU A 235 3.99 17.42 -13.87
N GLU A 236 4.49 17.55 -12.64
CA GLU A 236 5.85 17.15 -12.28
C GLU A 236 6.10 15.64 -12.35
N ALA A 237 5.07 14.83 -12.22
CA ALA A 237 5.12 13.40 -12.44
C ALA A 237 5.15 13.03 -13.93
N GLY A 238 4.87 13.97 -14.83
CA GLY A 238 4.71 13.69 -16.26
C GLY A 238 3.45 12.86 -16.56
N ASP A 239 2.46 12.97 -15.69
CA ASP A 239 1.16 12.33 -15.88
C ASP A 239 0.25 13.33 -16.61
N ASP A 240 -0.49 12.84 -17.62
CA ASP A 240 -1.51 13.66 -18.28
C ASP A 240 -2.56 14.08 -17.25
N THR A 241 -3.10 15.30 -17.40
CA THR A 241 -4.07 15.91 -16.47
C THR A 241 -5.33 15.08 -16.24
N ASP A 242 -5.61 14.12 -17.10
CA ASP A 242 -6.73 13.17 -17.01
C ASP A 242 -6.46 11.98 -16.04
N GLY A 243 -5.34 12.04 -15.30
CA GLY A 243 -4.97 11.06 -14.31
C GLY A 243 -4.60 9.72 -14.92
N GLY A 244 -3.34 9.55 -15.31
CA GLY A 244 -2.80 8.23 -15.62
C GLY A 244 -3.17 7.25 -14.50
N PHE A 245 -3.44 6.05 -14.88
CA PHE A 245 -4.13 4.95 -14.18
C PHE A 245 -3.53 4.44 -12.86
N LEU A 246 -2.75 5.19 -12.11
CA LEU A 246 -2.28 4.75 -10.80
C LEU A 246 -3.44 4.76 -9.80
N VAL A 247 -4.09 3.62 -9.68
CA VAL A 247 -5.23 3.34 -8.79
C VAL A 247 -4.78 3.23 -7.33
#